data_66c3eb3124d3760f8654576491b12614
#
_entry.id   66c3eb3124d3760f8654576491b12614
#
_cell.length_a   1.000
_cell.length_b   1.000
_cell.length_c   1.000
_cell.angle_alpha   90.00
_cell.angle_beta   90.00
_cell.angle_gamma   90.00
#
_symmetry.space_group_name_H-M   'P 1'
#
loop_
_entity.id
_entity.type
_entity.pdbx_description
1 polymer ?
#
loop_
_entity_poly.entity_id
_entity_poly.type
_entity_poly.pdbx_seq_one_letter_code
_entity_poly.pdbx_strand_id
1 'polypeptide(L)'
;MSQYHIITDSGCDLNKTMIEELNITVVPLYVNFRQQSMEDSVDEGIAELYAGLRAGEAATTSAINPDRWARAMEPVLERGDDVLVITFSSGLSTTYQSAVIAANELQEQYPQRKIRVVDSLCASLGQGLLVWYACQKRSAGMDIEQLVSWLEESKPHNSALSISGKECPLSSFV
;
A
#
# COMPACT_ATOMS: atom_id res chain seq x y z
N MET A 1 16.12 -15.73 -13.18
CA MET A 1 14.78 -15.36 -12.66
C MET A 1 14.72 -13.86 -12.71
N SER A 2 13.65 -13.27 -13.27
CA SER A 2 13.47 -11.82 -13.22
C SER A 2 13.41 -11.38 -11.76
N GLN A 3 14.15 -10.34 -11.40
CA GLN A 3 13.98 -9.68 -10.12
C GLN A 3 12.66 -8.92 -10.15
N TYR A 4 11.98 -8.82 -9.02
CA TYR A 4 10.78 -8.00 -8.89
C TYR A 4 10.86 -7.14 -7.64
N HIS A 5 10.27 -5.97 -7.72
CA HIS A 5 10.20 -5.02 -6.61
C HIS A 5 8.79 -5.00 -6.01
N ILE A 6 8.71 -4.89 -4.69
CA ILE A 6 7.44 -4.78 -3.97
C ILE A 6 7.16 -3.31 -3.69
N ILE A 7 5.96 -2.86 -4.07
CA ILE A 7 5.44 -1.52 -3.82
C ILE A 7 4.18 -1.67 -2.96
N THR A 8 4.00 -0.81 -2.00
CA THR A 8 2.79 -0.74 -1.17
C THR A 8 2.40 0.72 -0.93
N ASP A 9 1.36 0.97 -0.18
CA ASP A 9 0.95 2.32 0.24
C ASP A 9 1.19 2.53 1.75
N SER A 10 1.10 3.79 2.19
CA SER A 10 1.35 4.16 3.59
C SER A 10 0.36 3.56 4.58
N GLY A 11 -0.80 3.08 4.11
CA GLY A 11 -1.75 2.35 4.93
C GLY A 11 -1.21 1.06 5.57
N CYS A 12 0.01 0.63 5.19
CA CYS A 12 0.69 -0.50 5.81
C CYS A 12 1.29 -0.23 7.20
N ASP A 13 1.40 1.04 7.61
CA ASP A 13 1.95 1.48 8.90
C ASP A 13 3.36 0.93 9.24
N LEU A 14 4.15 0.59 8.22
CA LEU A 14 5.54 0.19 8.40
C LEU A 14 6.41 1.43 8.65
N ASN A 15 7.29 1.36 9.64
CA ASN A 15 8.21 2.44 9.93
C ASN A 15 9.36 2.51 8.90
N LYS A 16 10.05 3.66 8.86
CA LYS A 16 11.12 3.93 7.89
C LYS A 16 12.23 2.88 7.91
N THR A 17 12.65 2.43 9.08
CA THR A 17 13.69 1.40 9.22
C THR A 17 13.26 0.09 8.55
N MET A 18 12.03 -0.35 8.79
CA MET A 18 11.50 -1.57 8.16
C MET A 18 11.37 -1.42 6.63
N ILE A 19 10.93 -0.25 6.15
CA ILE A 19 10.82 0.03 4.70
C ILE A 19 12.19 -0.10 4.02
N GLU A 20 13.24 0.47 4.64
CA GLU A 20 14.62 0.40 4.16
C GLU A 20 15.16 -1.04 4.20
N GLU A 21 15.02 -1.74 5.32
CA GLU A 21 15.47 -3.14 5.49
C GLU A 21 14.77 -4.11 4.54
N LEU A 22 13.47 -3.93 4.31
CA LEU A 22 12.68 -4.74 3.39
C LEU A 22 12.92 -4.38 1.93
N ASN A 23 13.61 -3.29 1.64
CA ASN A 23 13.86 -2.79 0.28
C ASN A 23 12.56 -2.76 -0.54
N ILE A 24 11.60 -1.95 -0.08
CA ILE A 24 10.29 -1.73 -0.70
C ILE A 24 10.07 -0.25 -0.98
N THR A 25 9.15 0.05 -1.87
CA THR A 25 8.66 1.41 -2.09
C THR A 25 7.29 1.58 -1.44
N VAL A 26 7.11 2.66 -0.68
CA VAL A 26 5.81 3.03 -0.09
C VAL A 26 5.31 4.29 -0.75
N VAL A 27 4.11 4.23 -1.35
CA VAL A 27 3.43 5.37 -1.95
C VAL A 27 2.52 6.00 -0.89
N PRO A 28 2.70 7.27 -0.52
CA PRO A 28 1.90 7.87 0.53
C PRO A 28 0.47 8.16 0.06
N LEU A 29 -0.49 7.85 0.93
CA LEU A 29 -1.85 8.39 0.89
C LEU A 29 -1.83 9.90 1.17
N TYR A 30 -2.96 10.56 1.09
CA TYR A 30 -3.09 11.95 1.50
C TYR A 30 -4.02 12.09 2.69
N VAL A 31 -3.64 12.98 3.61
CA VAL A 31 -4.48 13.44 4.70
C VAL A 31 -4.84 14.91 4.43
N ASN A 32 -6.13 15.21 4.44
CA ASN A 32 -6.65 16.57 4.29
C ASN A 32 -7.07 17.07 5.67
N PHE A 33 -6.35 18.07 6.17
CA PHE A 33 -6.58 18.65 7.47
C PHE A 33 -6.42 20.17 7.43
N ARG A 34 -7.35 20.94 8.00
CA ARG A 34 -7.35 22.42 8.04
C ARG A 34 -7.08 23.07 6.65
N GLN A 35 -7.79 22.59 5.62
CA GLN A 35 -7.65 23.05 4.23
C GLN A 35 -6.26 22.79 3.59
N GLN A 36 -5.42 22.02 4.22
CA GLN A 36 -4.14 21.55 3.68
C GLN A 36 -4.23 20.07 3.34
N SER A 37 -3.62 19.68 2.22
CA SER A 37 -3.41 18.28 1.86
C SER A 37 -1.93 17.95 2.08
N MET A 38 -1.66 16.99 2.93
CA MET A 38 -0.31 16.52 3.24
C MET A 38 -0.19 15.04 2.91
N GLU A 39 1.01 14.61 2.56
CA GLU A 39 1.30 13.19 2.40
C GLU A 39 1.24 12.51 3.77
N ASP A 40 0.64 11.32 3.79
CA ASP A 40 0.65 10.45 4.97
C ASP A 40 2.08 9.89 5.14
N SER A 41 2.89 10.67 5.82
CA SER A 41 4.28 10.35 6.15
C SER A 41 4.47 10.33 7.66
N VAL A 42 5.37 9.50 8.13
CA VAL A 42 5.59 9.24 9.57
C VAL A 42 6.19 10.46 10.30
N ASP A 43 6.71 11.45 9.59
CA ASP A 43 7.62 12.44 10.19
C ASP A 43 7.11 13.88 10.24
N GLU A 44 6.18 14.34 9.38
CA GLU A 44 5.78 15.76 9.34
C GLU A 44 4.26 15.95 9.58
N GLY A 45 3.94 16.84 10.52
CA GLY A 45 2.55 17.25 10.77
C GLY A 45 1.68 16.29 11.60
N ILE A 46 2.13 15.08 11.87
CA ILE A 46 1.38 14.05 12.61
C ILE A 46 0.99 14.53 14.02
N ALA A 47 1.90 15.17 14.74
CA ALA A 47 1.63 15.65 16.09
C ALA A 47 0.51 16.70 16.10
N GLU A 48 0.51 17.60 15.10
CA GLU A 48 -0.51 18.62 14.95
C GLU A 48 -1.86 18.02 14.52
N LEU A 49 -1.84 17.08 13.57
CA LEU A 49 -3.03 16.33 13.17
C LEU A 49 -3.69 15.64 14.36
N TYR A 50 -2.93 14.88 15.13
CA TYR A 50 -3.47 14.20 16.30
C TYR A 50 -3.93 15.14 17.40
N ALA A 51 -3.28 16.30 17.58
CA ALA A 51 -3.73 17.33 18.51
C ALA A 51 -5.09 17.90 18.08
N GLY A 52 -5.27 18.20 16.78
CA GLY A 52 -6.52 18.66 16.23
C GLY A 52 -7.64 17.62 16.34
N LEU A 53 -7.36 16.37 15.96
CA LEU A 53 -8.34 15.28 16.11
C LEU A 53 -8.80 15.12 17.58
N ARG A 54 -7.88 15.20 18.55
CA ARG A 54 -8.23 15.19 19.98
C ARG A 54 -9.05 16.40 20.41
N ALA A 55 -8.89 17.53 19.72
CA ALA A 55 -9.70 18.73 19.92
C ALA A 55 -11.07 18.68 19.20
N GLY A 56 -11.38 17.58 18.49
CA GLY A 56 -12.64 17.40 17.76
C GLY A 56 -12.63 17.98 16.35
N GLU A 57 -11.48 18.34 15.81
CA GLU A 57 -11.37 18.78 14.42
C GLU A 57 -11.47 17.57 13.46
N ALA A 58 -12.08 17.78 12.29
CA ALA A 58 -12.23 16.74 11.29
C ALA A 58 -11.02 16.69 10.35
N ALA A 59 -10.62 15.48 9.98
CA ALA A 59 -9.70 15.23 8.88
C ALA A 59 -10.34 14.23 7.90
N THR A 60 -9.92 14.26 6.64
CA THR A 60 -10.32 13.29 5.62
C THR A 60 -9.08 12.72 4.94
N THR A 61 -9.22 11.57 4.29
CA THR A 61 -8.14 10.98 3.50
C THR A 61 -8.50 10.99 2.02
N SER A 62 -7.49 11.01 1.16
CA SER A 62 -7.66 10.83 -0.28
C SER A 62 -6.87 9.62 -0.76
N ALA A 63 -7.50 8.82 -1.64
CA ALA A 63 -6.86 7.68 -2.27
C ALA A 63 -5.68 8.12 -3.18
N ILE A 64 -4.75 7.22 -3.39
CA ILE A 64 -3.68 7.39 -4.37
C ILE A 64 -4.30 7.31 -5.76
N ASN A 65 -4.01 8.29 -6.62
CA ASN A 65 -4.47 8.30 -8.01
C ASN A 65 -3.58 7.42 -8.93
N PRO A 66 -4.05 7.05 -10.14
CA PRO A 66 -3.28 6.21 -11.06
C PRO A 66 -1.91 6.79 -11.44
N ASP A 67 -1.79 8.11 -11.66
CA ASP A 67 -0.52 8.76 -12.04
C ASP A 67 0.57 8.56 -10.97
N ARG A 68 0.21 8.58 -9.69
CA ARG A 68 1.18 8.35 -8.61
C ARG A 68 1.65 6.91 -8.56
N TRP A 69 0.75 5.97 -8.80
CA TRP A 69 1.11 4.57 -8.92
C TRP A 69 2.03 4.34 -10.12
N ALA A 70 1.72 4.94 -11.28
CA ALA A 70 2.57 4.85 -12.46
C ALA A 70 3.99 5.36 -12.16
N ARG A 71 4.11 6.57 -11.59
CA ARG A 71 5.42 7.14 -11.19
C ARG A 71 6.22 6.27 -10.23
N ALA A 72 5.56 5.48 -9.39
CA ALA A 72 6.25 4.56 -8.48
C ALA A 72 6.70 3.27 -9.20
N MET A 73 5.94 2.80 -10.19
CA MET A 73 6.23 1.56 -10.92
C MET A 73 7.23 1.77 -12.07
N GLU A 74 7.12 2.88 -12.83
CA GLU A 74 7.95 3.15 -14.01
C GLU A 74 9.45 2.98 -13.78
N PRO A 75 10.08 3.56 -12.73
CA PRO A 75 11.51 3.41 -12.53
C PRO A 75 11.95 1.96 -12.30
N VAL A 76 11.05 1.11 -11.79
CA VAL A 76 11.29 -0.33 -11.60
C VAL A 76 11.26 -1.05 -12.93
N LEU A 77 10.26 -0.76 -13.76
CA LEU A 77 10.07 -1.34 -15.08
C LEU A 77 11.18 -0.94 -16.06
N GLU A 78 11.62 0.31 -16.02
CA GLU A 78 12.74 0.83 -16.82
C GLU A 78 14.07 0.14 -16.52
N ARG A 79 14.29 -0.26 -15.25
CA ARG A 79 15.46 -1.08 -14.88
C ARG A 79 15.37 -2.51 -15.35
N GLY A 80 14.23 -2.94 -15.88
CA GLY A 80 13.99 -4.29 -16.34
C GLY A 80 13.53 -5.27 -15.25
N ASP A 81 13.06 -4.75 -14.12
CA ASP A 81 12.48 -5.55 -13.05
C ASP A 81 10.95 -5.66 -13.20
N ASP A 82 10.36 -6.71 -12.63
CA ASP A 82 8.92 -6.87 -12.53
C ASP A 82 8.39 -6.13 -11.27
N VAL A 83 7.10 -5.87 -11.20
CA VAL A 83 6.47 -5.11 -10.10
C VAL A 83 5.36 -5.91 -9.45
N LEU A 84 5.40 -5.99 -8.12
CA LEU A 84 4.29 -6.46 -7.29
C LEU A 84 3.80 -5.32 -6.40
N VAL A 85 2.55 -4.91 -6.57
CA VAL A 85 1.88 -3.92 -5.71
C VAL A 85 0.98 -4.64 -4.72
N ILE A 86 1.08 -4.30 -3.43
CA ILE A 86 0.19 -4.80 -2.37
C ILE A 86 -0.49 -3.57 -1.77
N THR A 87 -1.79 -3.42 -2.00
CA THR A 87 -2.53 -2.20 -1.66
C THR A 87 -3.36 -2.32 -0.40
N PHE A 88 -3.72 -1.17 0.14
CA PHE A 88 -4.78 -1.02 1.12
C PHE A 88 -6.09 -1.65 0.63
N SER A 89 -6.92 -2.13 1.56
CA SER A 89 -8.18 -2.84 1.25
C SER A 89 -9.09 -2.07 0.29
N SER A 90 -9.56 -2.75 -0.76
CA SER A 90 -10.57 -2.23 -1.69
C SER A 90 -11.93 -1.99 -1.03
N GLY A 91 -12.19 -2.62 0.11
CA GLY A 91 -13.40 -2.38 0.90
C GLY A 91 -13.40 -1.05 1.66
N LEU A 92 -12.23 -0.38 1.76
CA LEU A 92 -12.05 0.85 2.50
C LEU A 92 -11.62 2.05 1.63
N SER A 93 -11.05 1.79 0.45
CA SER A 93 -10.48 2.84 -0.40
C SER A 93 -10.49 2.43 -1.87
N THR A 94 -10.52 3.41 -2.77
CA THR A 94 -10.33 3.21 -4.21
C THR A 94 -8.85 3.08 -4.62
N THR A 95 -7.94 3.04 -3.66
CA THR A 95 -6.48 2.93 -3.88
C THR A 95 -6.11 1.69 -4.70
N TYR A 96 -6.75 0.55 -4.43
CA TYR A 96 -6.57 -0.68 -5.20
C TYR A 96 -6.97 -0.49 -6.68
N GLN A 97 -8.16 0.04 -6.94
CA GLN A 97 -8.66 0.25 -8.30
C GLN A 97 -7.74 1.19 -9.09
N SER A 98 -7.22 2.23 -8.44
CA SER A 98 -6.27 3.17 -9.05
C SER A 98 -4.94 2.48 -9.41
N ALA A 99 -4.45 1.58 -8.56
CA ALA A 99 -3.25 0.79 -8.83
C ALA A 99 -3.47 -0.16 -10.03
N VAL A 100 -4.64 -0.79 -10.12
CA VAL A 100 -4.99 -1.68 -11.24
C VAL A 100 -5.05 -0.90 -12.55
N ILE A 101 -5.62 0.31 -12.57
CA ILE A 101 -5.66 1.16 -13.77
C ILE A 101 -4.22 1.46 -14.23
N ALA A 102 -3.37 1.96 -13.34
CA ALA A 102 -1.97 2.26 -13.66
C ALA A 102 -1.20 1.02 -14.13
N ALA A 103 -1.41 -0.12 -13.48
CA ALA A 103 -0.76 -1.38 -13.86
C ALA A 103 -1.15 -1.84 -15.28
N ASN A 104 -2.42 -1.69 -15.66
CA ASN A 104 -2.89 -2.05 -17.01
C ASN A 104 -2.29 -1.13 -18.08
N GLU A 105 -2.25 0.18 -17.85
CA GLU A 105 -1.65 1.15 -18.77
C GLU A 105 -0.14 0.88 -18.94
N LEU A 106 0.57 0.61 -17.86
CA LEU A 106 2.00 0.28 -17.91
C LEU A 106 2.26 -1.09 -18.52
N GLN A 107 1.36 -2.07 -18.36
CA GLN A 107 1.51 -3.39 -18.98
C GLN A 107 1.47 -3.31 -20.51
N GLU A 108 0.73 -2.36 -21.10
CA GLU A 108 0.74 -2.10 -22.54
C GLU A 108 2.10 -1.53 -23.01
N GLN A 109 2.73 -0.68 -22.18
CA GLN A 109 4.02 -0.07 -22.48
C GLN A 109 5.19 -1.01 -22.25
N TYR A 110 5.07 -1.89 -21.27
CA TYR A 110 6.11 -2.86 -20.86
C TYR A 110 5.62 -4.32 -21.00
N PRO A 111 5.28 -4.80 -22.22
CA PRO A 111 4.62 -6.09 -22.42
C PRO A 111 5.47 -7.31 -21.98
N GLN A 112 6.78 -7.16 -21.85
CA GLN A 112 7.69 -8.20 -21.38
C GLN A 112 7.88 -8.22 -19.85
N ARG A 113 7.32 -7.24 -19.13
CA ARG A 113 7.37 -7.18 -17.67
C ARG A 113 6.11 -7.75 -17.06
N LYS A 114 6.23 -8.24 -15.85
CA LYS A 114 5.08 -8.66 -15.06
C LYS A 114 4.74 -7.55 -14.08
N ILE A 115 3.51 -7.06 -14.14
CA ILE A 115 2.97 -6.11 -13.19
C ILE A 115 1.78 -6.78 -12.53
N ARG A 116 1.85 -6.95 -11.21
CA ARG A 116 0.80 -7.61 -10.43
C ARG A 116 0.33 -6.69 -9.32
N VAL A 117 -0.97 -6.63 -9.13
CA VAL A 117 -1.61 -5.84 -8.07
C VAL A 117 -2.45 -6.76 -7.22
N VAL A 118 -2.19 -6.77 -5.93
CA VAL A 118 -2.89 -7.59 -4.93
C VAL A 118 -3.61 -6.67 -3.96
N ASP A 119 -4.92 -6.86 -3.82
CA ASP A 119 -5.70 -6.27 -2.76
C ASP A 119 -5.40 -7.00 -1.44
N SER A 120 -4.87 -6.31 -0.44
CA SER A 120 -4.55 -6.95 0.84
C SER A 120 -5.79 -7.40 1.62
N LEU A 121 -6.95 -6.78 1.37
CA LEU A 121 -8.16 -6.87 2.20
C LEU A 121 -7.90 -6.48 3.66
N CYS A 122 -6.83 -5.76 3.91
CA CYS A 122 -6.35 -5.35 5.22
C CYS A 122 -6.11 -3.84 5.26
N ALA A 123 -5.91 -3.36 6.48
CA ALA A 123 -5.51 -2.01 6.81
C ALA A 123 -4.42 -2.05 7.89
N SER A 124 -3.66 -0.97 8.02
CA SER A 124 -2.71 -0.77 9.10
C SER A 124 -1.69 -1.93 9.18
N LEU A 125 -1.30 -2.33 10.38
CA LEU A 125 -0.34 -3.42 10.61
C LEU A 125 -0.77 -4.78 10.02
N GLY A 126 -2.06 -4.98 9.70
CA GLY A 126 -2.52 -6.16 8.98
C GLY A 126 -1.97 -6.20 7.55
N GLN A 127 -2.03 -5.08 6.84
CA GLN A 127 -1.38 -4.92 5.54
C GLN A 127 0.15 -4.98 5.69
N GLY A 128 0.72 -4.29 6.69
CA GLY A 128 2.16 -4.30 6.96
C GLY A 128 2.71 -5.70 7.20
N LEU A 129 1.99 -6.54 7.94
CA LEU A 129 2.36 -7.94 8.18
C LEU A 129 2.36 -8.75 6.87
N LEU A 130 1.34 -8.56 6.02
CA LEU A 130 1.28 -9.23 4.72
C LEU A 130 2.46 -8.82 3.82
N VAL A 131 2.78 -7.53 3.78
CA VAL A 131 3.94 -6.99 3.06
C VAL A 131 5.24 -7.57 3.60
N TRP A 132 5.38 -7.65 4.91
CA TRP A 132 6.57 -8.24 5.55
C TRP A 132 6.75 -9.70 5.14
N TYR A 133 5.71 -10.52 5.22
CA TYR A 133 5.78 -11.91 4.77
C TYR A 133 6.09 -12.02 3.28
N ALA A 134 5.52 -11.16 2.43
CA ALA A 134 5.83 -11.12 1.00
C ALA A 134 7.34 -10.89 0.77
N CYS A 135 7.94 -9.95 1.51
CA CYS A 135 9.38 -9.68 1.45
C CYS A 135 10.22 -10.86 1.91
N GLN A 136 9.83 -11.56 2.98
CA GLN A 136 10.54 -12.76 3.44
C GLN A 136 10.51 -13.86 2.37
N LYS A 137 9.36 -14.09 1.73
CA LYS A 137 9.24 -15.08 0.66
C LYS A 137 10.01 -14.69 -0.60
N ARG A 138 10.01 -13.39 -0.98
CA ARG A 138 10.86 -12.87 -2.04
C ARG A 138 12.35 -13.15 -1.75
N SER A 139 12.78 -12.87 -0.53
CA SER A 139 14.18 -13.13 -0.10
C SER A 139 14.53 -14.61 -0.08
N ALA A 140 13.56 -15.49 0.16
CA ALA A 140 13.72 -16.93 0.06
C ALA A 140 13.71 -17.47 -1.39
N GLY A 141 13.60 -16.59 -2.40
CA GLY A 141 13.66 -16.93 -3.82
C GLY A 141 12.34 -17.29 -4.48
N MET A 142 11.20 -17.01 -3.84
CA MET A 142 9.89 -17.23 -4.44
C MET A 142 9.70 -16.28 -5.62
N ASP A 143 9.25 -16.79 -6.76
CA ASP A 143 8.95 -15.96 -7.94
C ASP A 143 7.63 -15.16 -7.75
N ILE A 144 7.43 -14.14 -8.60
CA ILE A 144 6.31 -13.22 -8.47
C ILE A 144 4.95 -13.91 -8.57
N GLU A 145 4.78 -14.89 -9.46
CA GLU A 145 3.48 -15.57 -9.65
C GLU A 145 3.17 -16.49 -8.47
N GLN A 146 4.17 -17.20 -7.97
CA GLN A 146 4.05 -18.00 -6.76
C GLN A 146 3.70 -17.13 -5.56
N LEU A 147 4.34 -15.96 -5.45
CA LEU A 147 4.05 -15.03 -4.36
C LEU A 147 2.65 -14.46 -4.44
N VAL A 148 2.17 -14.08 -5.63
CA VAL A 148 0.79 -13.62 -5.83
C VAL A 148 -0.20 -14.72 -5.42
N SER A 149 0.00 -15.96 -5.87
CA SER A 149 -0.86 -17.09 -5.49
C SER A 149 -0.90 -17.28 -3.97
N TRP A 150 0.28 -17.25 -3.33
CA TRP A 150 0.37 -17.35 -1.88
C TRP A 150 -0.33 -16.21 -1.15
N LEU A 151 -0.20 -14.96 -1.64
CA LEU A 151 -0.87 -13.79 -1.08
C LEU A 151 -2.40 -13.96 -1.17
N GLU A 152 -2.93 -14.38 -2.33
CA GLU A 152 -4.36 -14.61 -2.53
C GLU A 152 -4.93 -15.67 -1.56
N GLU A 153 -4.20 -16.74 -1.33
CA GLU A 153 -4.59 -17.80 -0.39
C GLU A 153 -4.48 -17.37 1.08
N SER A 154 -3.53 -16.46 1.39
CA SER A 154 -3.24 -16.04 2.77
C SER A 154 -4.16 -14.93 3.28
N LYS A 155 -4.74 -14.11 2.41
CA LYS A 155 -5.61 -12.98 2.77
C LYS A 155 -6.74 -13.33 3.75
N PRO A 156 -7.52 -14.41 3.54
CA PRO A 156 -8.62 -14.73 4.44
C PRO A 156 -8.17 -15.02 5.88
N HIS A 157 -6.94 -15.49 6.06
CA HIS A 157 -6.37 -15.84 7.37
C HIS A 157 -5.82 -14.61 8.10
N ASN A 158 -5.41 -13.57 7.38
CA ASN A 158 -4.91 -12.32 7.95
C ASN A 158 -6.03 -11.34 8.36
N SER A 159 -7.24 -11.49 7.81
CA SER A 159 -8.38 -10.64 8.15
C SER A 159 -8.88 -10.80 9.60
N ALA A 160 -8.42 -11.83 10.32
CA ALA A 160 -8.73 -12.03 11.73
C ALA A 160 -8.10 -10.98 12.69
N LEU A 161 -7.23 -10.13 12.19
CA LEU A 161 -6.57 -9.06 12.98
C LEU A 161 -7.25 -7.69 12.86
N SER A 162 -8.35 -7.55 12.11
CA SER A 162 -9.14 -6.33 12.18
C SER A 162 -9.85 -6.29 13.53
N ILE A 163 -9.31 -5.53 14.46
CA ILE A 163 -9.93 -5.24 15.74
C ILE A 163 -11.17 -4.37 15.45
N SER A 164 -12.31 -5.00 15.29
CA SER A 164 -13.60 -4.31 15.27
C SER A 164 -13.97 -3.94 16.71
N GLY A 165 -13.30 -2.96 17.27
CA GLY A 165 -13.77 -2.26 18.45
C GLY A 165 -15.02 -1.46 18.06
N LYS A 166 -16.15 -1.69 18.71
CA LYS A 166 -17.41 -0.98 18.49
C LYS A 166 -17.36 0.54 18.75
N GLU A 167 -16.17 1.10 18.99
CA GLU A 167 -15.92 2.50 19.31
C GLU A 167 -14.77 3.11 18.50
N CYS A 168 -14.39 2.50 17.37
CA CYS A 168 -13.43 3.14 16.49
C CYS A 168 -14.17 4.19 15.64
N PRO A 169 -13.83 5.51 15.74
CA PRO A 169 -14.47 6.56 14.93
C PRO A 169 -14.12 6.48 13.43
N LEU A 170 -13.63 5.34 12.94
CA LEU A 170 -13.36 5.08 11.53
C LEU A 170 -14.64 5.08 10.66
N SER A 171 -15.84 5.04 11.26
CA SER A 171 -17.11 5.20 10.52
C SER A 171 -17.31 6.60 9.93
N SER A 172 -16.45 7.56 10.24
CA SER A 172 -16.46 8.91 9.66
C SER A 172 -15.45 9.10 8.51
N PHE A 173 -14.74 8.05 8.10
CA PHE A 173 -13.74 8.10 7.03
C PHE A 173 -14.23 7.43 5.72
N VAL A 174 -15.54 7.23 5.55
CA VAL A 174 -16.15 6.77 4.29
C VAL A 174 -16.79 7.93 3.58
#